data_306a6dad0646694ccc220ba72c0eb1cb
#
_entry.id   306a6dad0646694ccc220ba72c0eb1cb
#
_cell.length_a   1.000
_cell.length_b   1.000
_cell.length_c   1.000
_cell.angle_alpha   90.00
_cell.angle_beta   90.00
_cell.angle_gamma   90.00
#
_symmetry.space_group_name_H-M   'P 1'
#
loop_
_entity.id
_entity.type
_entity.pdbx_description
1 polymer ?
#
loop_
_entity_poly.entity_id
_entity_poly.type
_entity_poly.pdbx_seq_one_letter_code
_entity_poly.pdbx_strand_id
1 'polypeptide(L)'
;MFHVPQRPYTSLGTLRDQIIYPLSREEAKIKVLSLHRSGNNSSASMLLDDHLKTILENVRLVYLLEREGWDSTPNWEDVLSLGEQQRLGMARLFFHHPKFGILDECTNATSVDVEEHLYRLATSMGITVITSSQRPALIPFHALELKLIDGEGNWELCAIQQ
;
A
#
# COMPACT_ATOMS: atom_id res chain seq x y z
N MET A 1 -5.51 -4.30 -11.50
CA MET A 1 -5.16 -5.21 -10.39
C MET A 1 -3.74 -4.88 -9.95
N PHE A 2 -3.46 -4.81 -8.65
CA PHE A 2 -2.16 -4.47 -8.08
C PHE A 2 -1.75 -5.53 -7.06
N HIS A 3 -0.50 -6.01 -7.13
CA HIS A 3 0.03 -7.02 -6.21
C HIS A 3 0.97 -6.39 -5.19
N VAL A 4 0.74 -6.68 -3.91
CA VAL A 4 1.60 -6.27 -2.80
C VAL A 4 2.18 -7.55 -2.16
N PRO A 5 3.44 -7.88 -2.45
CA PRO A 5 4.08 -9.07 -1.91
C PRO A 5 4.56 -8.85 -0.47
N GLN A 6 4.91 -9.93 0.21
CA GLN A 6 5.49 -9.92 1.56
C GLN A 6 6.75 -9.05 1.67
N ARG A 7 7.61 -9.10 0.65
CA ARG A 7 8.76 -8.19 0.47
C ARG A 7 8.54 -7.34 -0.77
N PRO A 8 8.07 -6.10 -0.60
CA PRO A 8 7.93 -5.19 -1.72
C PRO A 8 9.27 -4.87 -2.35
N TYR A 9 9.29 -4.81 -3.68
CA TYR A 9 10.47 -4.34 -4.41
C TYR A 9 10.79 -2.90 -4.02
N THR A 10 12.05 -2.63 -3.68
CA THR A 10 12.56 -1.28 -3.48
C THR A 10 13.34 -0.86 -4.72
N SER A 11 12.89 0.21 -5.37
CA SER A 11 13.57 0.75 -6.54
C SER A 11 14.75 1.65 -6.14
N LEU A 12 15.69 1.83 -7.05
CA LEU A 12 16.63 2.92 -6.95
C LEU A 12 15.87 4.26 -7.05
N GLY A 13 16.30 5.27 -6.31
CA GLY A 13 15.67 6.59 -6.34
C GLY A 13 15.25 7.10 -4.97
N THR A 14 14.40 8.09 -4.99
CA THR A 14 13.95 8.83 -3.79
C THR A 14 12.78 8.16 -3.10
N LEU A 15 12.38 8.68 -1.93
CA LEU A 15 11.17 8.24 -1.24
C LEU A 15 9.92 8.41 -2.11
N ARG A 16 9.84 9.50 -2.92
CA ARG A 16 8.75 9.66 -3.90
C ARG A 16 8.70 8.50 -4.87
N ASP A 17 9.86 8.15 -5.43
CA ASP A 17 9.96 7.08 -6.42
C ASP A 17 9.55 5.73 -5.85
N GLN A 18 9.79 5.49 -4.55
CA GLN A 18 9.30 4.28 -3.87
C GLN A 18 7.77 4.17 -3.85
N ILE A 19 7.06 5.30 -3.66
CA ILE A 19 5.60 5.29 -3.55
C ILE A 19 4.94 5.24 -4.93
N ILE A 20 5.45 6.03 -5.89
CA ILE A 20 4.84 6.14 -7.22
C ILE A 20 5.19 4.99 -8.16
N TYR A 21 6.20 4.14 -7.81
CA TYR A 21 6.61 3.01 -8.64
C TYR A 21 5.40 2.18 -9.12
N PRO A 22 5.33 1.78 -10.40
CA PRO A 22 6.34 1.91 -11.46
C PRO A 22 6.23 3.21 -12.31
N LEU A 23 5.43 4.21 -11.90
CA LEU A 23 5.28 5.44 -12.66
C LEU A 23 6.54 6.32 -12.53
N SER A 24 6.80 7.09 -13.58
CA SER A 24 7.71 8.24 -13.53
C SER A 24 7.07 9.40 -12.76
N ARG A 25 7.89 10.37 -12.34
CA ARG A 25 7.39 11.57 -11.64
C ARG A 25 6.41 12.38 -12.50
N GLU A 26 6.64 12.47 -13.80
CA GLU A 26 5.74 13.20 -14.71
C GLU A 26 4.39 12.50 -14.85
N GLU A 27 4.37 11.18 -14.98
CA GLU A 27 3.12 10.41 -14.99
C GLU A 27 2.37 10.52 -13.65
N ALA A 28 3.08 10.50 -12.52
CA ALA A 28 2.50 10.68 -11.20
C ALA A 28 1.89 12.07 -11.02
N LYS A 29 2.56 13.14 -11.49
CA LYS A 29 2.02 14.51 -11.48
C LYS A 29 0.72 14.61 -12.30
N ILE A 30 0.69 14.04 -13.50
CA ILE A 30 -0.49 14.03 -14.37
C ILE A 30 -1.64 13.30 -13.66
N LYS A 31 -1.36 12.15 -13.04
CA LYS A 31 -2.35 11.38 -12.27
C LYS A 31 -2.95 12.22 -11.13
N VAL A 32 -2.11 12.85 -10.31
CA VAL A 32 -2.57 13.66 -9.18
C VAL A 32 -3.35 14.88 -9.66
N LEU A 33 -2.90 15.57 -10.71
CA LEU A 33 -3.64 16.69 -11.31
C LEU A 33 -5.03 16.28 -11.80
N SER A 34 -5.18 15.08 -12.34
CA SER A 34 -6.48 14.57 -12.79
C SER A 34 -7.46 14.35 -11.64
N LEU A 35 -6.98 14.09 -10.43
CA LEU A 35 -7.80 13.94 -9.22
C LEU A 35 -8.23 15.29 -8.64
N HIS A 36 -7.45 16.35 -8.85
CA HIS A 36 -7.67 17.69 -8.30
C HIS A 36 -8.24 18.66 -9.36
N ARG A 37 -9.31 18.30 -10.05
CA ARG A 37 -9.96 19.10 -11.12
C ARG A 37 -10.54 20.46 -10.71
N SER A 38 -10.19 20.99 -9.55
CA SER A 38 -10.61 22.32 -9.05
C SER A 38 -9.42 23.26 -8.89
N GLY A 39 -9.22 24.13 -9.82
CA GLY A 39 -8.91 25.54 -9.76
C GLY A 39 -7.86 26.09 -8.77
N ASN A 40 -6.90 25.35 -8.26
CA ASN A 40 -5.84 25.93 -7.43
C ASN A 40 -4.54 26.04 -8.24
N ASN A 41 -3.98 27.27 -8.27
CA ASN A 41 -2.71 27.63 -8.89
C ASN A 41 -1.45 27.03 -8.20
N SER A 42 -1.59 25.91 -7.49
CA SER A 42 -0.46 25.20 -6.90
C SER A 42 0.35 24.49 -7.98
N SER A 43 1.67 24.52 -7.88
CA SER A 43 2.51 23.80 -8.84
C SER A 43 2.22 22.29 -8.77
N ALA A 44 2.26 21.59 -9.90
CA ALA A 44 2.02 20.15 -9.97
C ALA A 44 2.95 19.35 -9.04
N SER A 45 4.15 19.83 -8.80
CA SER A 45 5.12 19.21 -7.88
C SER A 45 4.67 19.33 -6.42
N MET A 46 4.14 20.49 -6.00
CA MET A 46 3.60 20.65 -4.65
C MET A 46 2.38 19.77 -4.41
N LEU A 47 1.47 19.69 -5.38
CA LEU A 47 0.30 18.81 -5.30
C LEU A 47 0.70 17.34 -5.17
N LEU A 48 1.72 16.89 -5.90
CA LEU A 48 2.24 15.53 -5.77
C LEU A 48 2.79 15.29 -4.36
N ASP A 49 3.65 16.16 -3.86
CA ASP A 49 4.26 16.01 -2.54
C ASP A 49 3.22 16.01 -1.41
N ASP A 50 2.22 16.88 -1.47
CA ASP A 50 1.11 16.91 -0.50
C ASP A 50 0.28 15.63 -0.56
N HIS A 51 0.02 15.12 -1.75
CA HIS A 51 -0.70 13.85 -1.94
C HIS A 51 0.09 12.66 -1.38
N LEU A 52 1.39 12.59 -1.67
CA LEU A 52 2.26 11.52 -1.17
C LEU A 52 2.45 11.61 0.35
N LYS A 53 2.52 12.83 0.92
CA LYS A 53 2.58 13.02 2.37
C LYS A 53 1.33 12.47 3.05
N THR A 54 0.15 12.76 2.52
CA THR A 54 -1.13 12.20 3.02
C THR A 54 -1.12 10.67 2.99
N ILE A 55 -0.60 10.07 1.92
CA ILE A 55 -0.46 8.61 1.83
C ILE A 55 0.50 8.08 2.90
N LEU A 56 1.65 8.74 3.13
CA LEU A 56 2.59 8.35 4.18
C LEU A 56 1.98 8.46 5.58
N GLU A 57 1.16 9.49 5.85
CA GLU A 57 0.39 9.61 7.08
C GLU A 57 -0.58 8.43 7.25
N ASN A 58 -1.30 8.09 6.20
CA ASN A 58 -2.26 6.99 6.18
C ASN A 58 -1.61 5.62 6.46
N VAL A 59 -0.39 5.39 5.99
CA VAL A 59 0.36 4.16 6.28
C VAL A 59 1.27 4.29 7.50
N ARG A 60 1.17 5.40 8.24
CA ARG A 60 1.98 5.71 9.43
C ARG A 60 3.48 5.69 9.19
N LEU A 61 3.91 6.23 8.05
CA LEU A 61 5.32 6.38 7.64
C LEU A 61 5.76 7.83 7.46
N VAL A 62 4.95 8.81 7.88
CA VAL A 62 5.28 10.22 7.66
C VAL A 62 6.61 10.63 8.30
N TYR A 63 7.03 9.97 9.39
CA TYR A 63 8.32 10.21 10.03
C TYR A 63 9.53 9.93 9.12
N LEU A 64 9.35 9.16 8.03
CA LEU A 64 10.39 8.95 7.03
C LEU A 64 10.78 10.26 6.33
N LEU A 65 9.85 11.23 6.22
CA LEU A 65 10.16 12.54 5.67
C LEU A 65 11.13 13.32 6.55
N GLU A 66 11.03 13.19 7.87
CA GLU A 66 11.96 13.83 8.80
C GLU A 66 13.31 13.11 8.82
N ARG A 67 13.29 11.77 8.73
CA ARG A 67 14.49 10.95 8.78
C ARG A 67 15.29 10.97 7.48
N GLU A 68 14.64 10.85 6.32
CA GLU A 68 15.30 10.67 5.02
C GLU A 68 15.09 11.88 4.07
N GLY A 69 13.99 12.60 4.22
CA GLY A 69 13.57 13.64 3.28
C GLY A 69 13.00 13.07 1.98
N TRP A 70 12.57 13.99 1.10
CA TRP A 70 12.02 13.61 -0.20
C TRP A 70 13.09 13.21 -1.23
N ASP A 71 14.30 13.72 -1.14
CA ASP A 71 15.27 13.73 -2.24
C ASP A 71 16.48 12.83 -1.99
N SER A 72 16.62 12.26 -0.79
CA SER A 72 17.68 11.30 -0.53
C SER A 72 17.46 9.99 -1.28
N THR A 73 18.55 9.33 -1.66
CA THR A 73 18.54 8.10 -2.45
C THR A 73 19.37 6.99 -1.77
N PRO A 74 19.02 6.61 -0.54
CA PRO A 74 19.72 5.54 0.16
C PRO A 74 19.41 4.18 -0.49
N ASN A 75 20.15 3.16 -0.10
CA ASN A 75 19.70 1.79 -0.32
C ASN A 75 18.52 1.49 0.62
N TRP A 76 17.29 1.55 0.11
CA TRP A 76 16.07 1.44 0.90
C TRP A 76 15.94 0.10 1.64
N GLU A 77 16.51 -0.99 1.11
CA GLU A 77 16.54 -2.27 1.81
C GLU A 77 17.36 -2.23 3.09
N ASP A 78 18.41 -1.41 3.13
CA ASP A 78 19.29 -1.30 4.30
C ASP A 78 18.74 -0.34 5.37
N VAL A 79 17.99 0.69 4.96
CA VAL A 79 17.49 1.73 5.88
C VAL A 79 16.08 1.49 6.40
N LEU A 80 15.28 0.65 5.72
CA LEU A 80 13.91 0.33 6.13
C LEU A 80 13.84 -1.05 6.81
N SER A 81 13.16 -1.11 7.94
CA SER A 81 12.72 -2.39 8.51
C SER A 81 11.73 -3.11 7.58
N LEU A 82 11.54 -4.41 7.75
CA LEU A 82 10.56 -5.16 6.96
C LEU A 82 9.14 -4.58 7.12
N GLY A 83 8.75 -4.20 8.33
CA GLY A 83 7.44 -3.57 8.58
C GLY A 83 7.29 -2.22 7.88
N GLU A 84 8.37 -1.42 7.79
CA GLU A 84 8.37 -0.18 7.00
C GLU A 84 8.28 -0.46 5.49
N GLN A 85 9.01 -1.47 4.99
CA GLN A 85 8.92 -1.89 3.59
C GLN A 85 7.50 -2.36 3.24
N GLN A 86 6.86 -3.15 4.10
CA GLN A 86 5.49 -3.61 3.90
C GLN A 86 4.48 -2.46 3.87
N ARG A 87 4.59 -1.50 4.79
CA ARG A 87 3.75 -0.29 4.79
C ARG A 87 4.01 0.58 3.55
N LEU A 88 5.23 0.62 3.05
CA LEU A 88 5.55 1.29 1.80
C LEU A 88 4.90 0.58 0.58
N GLY A 89 4.82 -0.75 0.60
CA GLY A 89 4.05 -1.52 -0.39
C GLY A 89 2.57 -1.17 -0.36
N MET A 90 1.98 -1.00 0.83
CA MET A 90 0.60 -0.52 0.99
C MET A 90 0.44 0.94 0.53
N ALA A 91 1.44 1.80 0.75
CA ALA A 91 1.44 3.17 0.23
C ALA A 91 1.35 3.19 -1.32
N ARG A 92 2.06 2.29 -2.00
CA ARG A 92 1.94 2.11 -3.45
C ARG A 92 0.54 1.71 -3.86
N LEU A 93 -0.06 0.74 -3.16
CA LEU A 93 -1.44 0.31 -3.41
C LEU A 93 -2.39 1.50 -3.34
N PHE A 94 -2.29 2.31 -2.30
CA PHE A 94 -3.15 3.47 -2.11
C PHE A 94 -2.90 4.57 -3.14
N PHE A 95 -1.66 4.82 -3.51
CA PHE A 95 -1.33 5.77 -4.57
C PHE A 95 -1.94 5.36 -5.91
N HIS A 96 -1.78 4.08 -6.29
CA HIS A 96 -2.32 3.57 -7.55
C HIS A 96 -3.83 3.40 -7.52
N HIS A 97 -4.43 3.22 -6.36
CA HIS A 97 -5.86 3.10 -6.12
C HIS A 97 -6.53 2.13 -7.12
N PRO A 98 -6.09 0.88 -7.20
CA PRO A 98 -6.66 -0.08 -8.14
C PRO A 98 -8.04 -0.55 -7.67
N LYS A 99 -8.84 -1.08 -8.59
CA LYS A 99 -10.10 -1.74 -8.23
C LYS A 99 -9.87 -3.02 -7.40
N PHE A 100 -8.80 -3.77 -7.71
CA PHE A 100 -8.44 -5.02 -7.03
C PHE A 100 -6.98 -4.99 -6.57
N GLY A 101 -6.76 -5.34 -5.29
CA GLY A 101 -5.45 -5.53 -4.69
C GLY A 101 -5.25 -6.99 -4.29
N ILE A 102 -4.11 -7.60 -4.67
CA ILE A 102 -3.69 -8.90 -4.16
C ILE A 102 -2.66 -8.63 -3.06
N LEU A 103 -2.99 -9.02 -1.83
CA LEU A 103 -2.20 -8.80 -0.62
C LEU A 103 -1.64 -10.14 -0.16
N ASP A 104 -0.34 -10.38 -0.40
CA ASP A 104 0.31 -11.64 -0.12
C ASP A 104 1.25 -11.49 1.09
N GLU A 105 0.78 -11.90 2.28
CA GLU A 105 1.50 -11.79 3.57
C GLU A 105 2.11 -10.38 3.80
N CYS A 106 1.55 -9.36 3.18
CA CYS A 106 2.17 -8.03 3.03
C CYS A 106 2.07 -7.14 4.28
N THR A 107 1.48 -7.63 5.37
CA THR A 107 1.34 -6.92 6.65
C THR A 107 1.84 -7.73 7.85
N ASN A 108 2.43 -8.91 7.62
CA ASN A 108 2.81 -9.84 8.69
C ASN A 108 3.95 -9.31 9.60
N ALA A 109 4.71 -8.32 9.18
CA ALA A 109 5.74 -7.65 9.97
C ALA A 109 5.25 -6.32 10.62
N THR A 110 3.96 -6.01 10.50
CA THR A 110 3.34 -4.86 11.16
C THR A 110 2.60 -5.30 12.44
N SER A 111 2.34 -4.36 13.35
CA SER A 111 1.48 -4.62 14.51
C SER A 111 0.03 -4.81 14.07
N VAL A 112 -0.76 -5.52 14.88
CA VAL A 112 -2.16 -5.85 14.57
C VAL A 112 -3.01 -4.59 14.36
N ASP A 113 -2.83 -3.55 15.17
CA ASP A 113 -3.56 -2.30 15.06
C ASP A 113 -3.25 -1.53 13.77
N VAL A 114 -1.98 -1.57 13.32
CA VAL A 114 -1.57 -0.99 12.03
C VAL A 114 -2.14 -1.81 10.88
N GLU A 115 -2.07 -3.13 10.96
CA GLU A 115 -2.62 -4.04 9.97
C GLU A 115 -4.12 -3.81 9.76
N GLU A 116 -4.90 -3.80 10.85
CA GLU A 116 -6.33 -3.51 10.79
C GLU A 116 -6.64 -2.13 10.19
N HIS A 117 -5.88 -1.11 10.58
CA HIS A 117 -6.01 0.22 10.01
C HIS A 117 -5.80 0.23 8.49
N LEU A 118 -4.78 -0.46 7.98
CA LEU A 118 -4.49 -0.53 6.55
C LEU A 118 -5.61 -1.24 5.76
N TYR A 119 -6.17 -2.33 6.31
CA TYR A 119 -7.29 -3.03 5.69
C TYR A 119 -8.59 -2.21 5.70
N ARG A 120 -8.89 -1.52 6.82
CA ARG A 120 -10.02 -0.59 6.89
C ARG A 120 -9.88 0.53 5.87
N LEU A 121 -8.68 1.08 5.71
CA LEU A 121 -8.41 2.12 4.73
C LEU A 121 -8.61 1.60 3.29
N ALA A 122 -8.09 0.42 2.95
CA ALA A 122 -8.30 -0.18 1.64
C ALA A 122 -9.81 -0.35 1.33
N THR A 123 -10.57 -0.85 2.30
CA THR A 123 -12.03 -1.00 2.18
C THR A 123 -12.72 0.36 1.99
N SER A 124 -12.37 1.37 2.78
CA SER A 124 -12.95 2.73 2.69
C SER A 124 -12.65 3.40 1.35
N MET A 125 -11.52 3.07 0.72
CA MET A 125 -11.15 3.54 -0.61
C MET A 125 -11.85 2.75 -1.74
N GLY A 126 -12.66 1.74 -1.41
CA GLY A 126 -13.33 0.89 -2.39
C GLY A 126 -12.41 -0.08 -3.13
N ILE A 127 -11.24 -0.40 -2.56
CA ILE A 127 -10.34 -1.40 -3.10
C ILE A 127 -10.82 -2.78 -2.66
N THR A 128 -11.16 -3.64 -3.61
CA THR A 128 -11.47 -5.04 -3.32
C THR A 128 -10.15 -5.80 -3.12
N VAL A 129 -9.95 -6.36 -1.93
CA VAL A 129 -8.72 -7.08 -1.58
C VAL A 129 -8.90 -8.59 -1.68
N ILE A 130 -7.88 -9.25 -2.19
CA ILE A 130 -7.70 -10.71 -2.19
C ILE A 130 -6.46 -10.96 -1.34
N THR A 131 -6.61 -11.61 -0.20
CA THR A 131 -5.54 -11.76 0.79
C THR A 131 -5.09 -13.21 0.88
N SER A 132 -3.78 -13.43 0.80
CA SER A 132 -3.11 -14.64 1.24
C SER A 132 -2.48 -14.34 2.60
N SER A 133 -2.95 -15.00 3.67
CA SER A 133 -2.42 -14.81 5.01
C SER A 133 -2.78 -15.96 5.94
N GLN A 134 -1.95 -16.17 6.96
CA GLN A 134 -2.21 -17.11 8.04
C GLN A 134 -2.81 -16.43 9.30
N ARG A 135 -3.13 -15.12 9.22
CA ARG A 135 -3.62 -14.34 10.36
C ARG A 135 -5.15 -14.34 10.45
N PRO A 136 -5.74 -14.97 11.48
CA PRO A 136 -7.21 -14.96 11.66
C PRO A 136 -7.80 -13.55 11.84
N ALA A 137 -7.01 -12.59 12.35
CA ALA A 137 -7.43 -11.20 12.54
C ALA A 137 -7.85 -10.49 11.23
N LEU A 138 -7.44 -11.00 10.07
CA LEU A 138 -7.81 -10.47 8.77
C LEU A 138 -9.13 -11.00 8.21
N ILE A 139 -9.65 -12.10 8.75
CA ILE A 139 -10.91 -12.70 8.28
C ILE A 139 -12.07 -11.69 8.25
N PRO A 140 -12.29 -10.84 9.29
CA PRO A 140 -13.41 -9.90 9.30
C PRO A 140 -13.42 -8.85 8.19
N PHE A 141 -12.30 -8.65 7.50
CA PHE A 141 -12.20 -7.69 6.38
C PHE A 141 -12.60 -8.29 5.03
N HIS A 142 -13.05 -9.54 5.00
CA HIS A 142 -13.40 -10.27 3.78
C HIS A 142 -14.82 -10.81 3.85
N ALA A 143 -15.44 -11.00 2.69
CA ALA A 143 -16.76 -11.62 2.57
C ALA A 143 -16.70 -13.13 2.39
N LEU A 144 -15.60 -13.63 1.81
CA LEU A 144 -15.39 -15.03 1.49
C LEU A 144 -14.01 -15.48 1.97
N GLU A 145 -13.93 -16.73 2.44
CA GLU A 145 -12.70 -17.41 2.79
C GLU A 145 -12.53 -18.66 1.92
N LEU A 146 -11.42 -18.78 1.23
CA LEU A 146 -11.00 -20.00 0.54
C LEU A 146 -10.02 -20.77 1.44
N LYS A 147 -10.44 -21.92 1.92
CA LYS A 147 -9.59 -22.80 2.73
C LYS A 147 -8.96 -23.87 1.84
N LEU A 148 -7.65 -23.98 1.89
CA LEU A 148 -6.88 -25.08 1.31
C LEU A 148 -6.70 -26.13 2.40
N ILE A 149 -7.28 -27.34 2.19
CA ILE A 149 -7.48 -28.29 3.30
C ILE A 149 -6.25 -29.18 3.55
N ASP A 150 -5.65 -29.74 2.49
CA ASP A 150 -4.66 -30.81 2.64
C ASP A 150 -3.43 -30.69 1.73
N GLY A 151 -3.35 -29.70 0.88
CA GLY A 151 -2.28 -29.59 -0.12
C GLY A 151 -2.38 -30.56 -1.31
N GLU A 152 -3.40 -31.42 -1.33
CA GLU A 152 -3.68 -32.37 -2.41
C GLU A 152 -4.70 -31.83 -3.43
N GLY A 153 -5.05 -30.55 -3.29
CA GLY A 153 -5.98 -29.85 -4.19
C GLY A 153 -7.42 -29.79 -3.66
N ASN A 154 -7.68 -30.26 -2.44
CA ASN A 154 -8.99 -30.11 -1.79
C ASN A 154 -9.12 -28.69 -1.22
N TRP A 155 -10.25 -28.06 -1.45
CA TRP A 155 -10.54 -26.70 -1.00
C TRP A 155 -12.01 -26.54 -0.62
N GLU A 156 -12.28 -25.55 0.21
CA GLU A 156 -13.63 -25.16 0.64
C GLU A 156 -13.75 -23.64 0.53
N LEU A 157 -14.86 -23.17 -0.04
CA LEU A 157 -15.21 -21.75 -0.10
C LEU A 157 -16.34 -21.45 0.89
N CYS A 158 -16.04 -20.65 1.91
CA CYS A 158 -16.97 -20.30 2.98
C CYS A 158 -17.34 -18.82 2.92
N ALA A 159 -18.62 -18.51 3.12
CA ALA A 159 -19.04 -17.14 3.41
C ALA A 159 -18.67 -16.77 4.86
N ILE A 160 -18.06 -15.62 5.05
CA ILE A 160 -17.73 -15.08 6.37
C ILE A 160 -18.96 -14.36 6.90
N GLN A 161 -19.47 -14.81 8.03
CA GLN A 161 -20.56 -14.10 8.73
C GLN A 161 -19.97 -12.83 9.37
N GLN A 162 -20.48 -11.68 8.97
CA GLN A 162 -20.15 -10.37 9.55
C GLN A 162 -20.98 -10.13 10.82
#